data_cccc8a16c0c90535652d4d2389d0d10d
#
_entry.id   cccc8a16c0c90535652d4d2389d0d10d
#
_cell.length_a   1.000
_cell.length_b   1.000
_cell.length_c   1.000
_cell.angle_alpha   90.00
_cell.angle_beta   90.00
_cell.angle_gamma   90.00
#
_symmetry.space_group_name_H-M   'P 1'
#
loop_
_entity.id
_entity.type
_entity.pdbx_description
1 polymer ?
#
loop_
_entity_poly.entity_id
_entity_poly.type
_entity_poly.pdbx_seq_one_letter_code
_entity_poly.pdbx_strand_id
1 'polypeptide(L)'
;MFDLRYHVASLAAVFLALVIGIIVGVGISDRGLVDSTKTKLLEGEVARLQKQIDQSAKQSTERDRERQAARTFITETYPALVHNRLRGKQIAVVFVGSVDDETRSAVSRALTDAGALQLRLRALKVPIDARQIDGALTAEPAAAGLTGKSRLENLGRALGEELVAGGETPLWNSLTAALVQEQDGGGKAPADGVVLVRTVAPQRAGTSRFLLGLYEGLASADAPAVGAEQTDAAHSAIAVYRKAGLSTVDDVDTPVGRLALVLLLAGQPPGQYGVKDSAGDGALPPLPTRAAAGG
;
A
#
# COMPACT_ATOMS: atom_id res chain seq x y z
N MET A 1 47.56 25.25 -90.04
CA MET A 1 47.27 23.84 -89.81
C MET A 1 47.39 23.55 -88.36
N PHE A 2 46.25 23.35 -87.68
CA PHE A 2 46.25 22.98 -86.26
C PHE A 2 46.69 21.56 -86.15
N ASP A 3 47.77 21.32 -85.40
CA ASP A 3 48.39 20.00 -85.28
C ASP A 3 47.60 19.16 -84.25
N LEU A 4 46.65 18.41 -84.80
CA LEU A 4 45.71 17.57 -84.05
C LEU A 4 46.41 16.61 -83.13
N ARG A 5 47.65 16.20 -83.51
CA ARG A 5 48.53 15.32 -82.70
C ARG A 5 48.93 15.92 -81.34
N TYR A 6 49.20 17.24 -81.26
CA TYR A 6 49.52 17.92 -80.01
C TYR A 6 48.29 18.04 -79.06
N HIS A 7 47.09 18.25 -79.64
CA HIS A 7 45.87 18.34 -78.84
C HIS A 7 45.49 16.97 -78.25
N VAL A 8 45.63 15.88 -79.01
CA VAL A 8 45.33 14.54 -78.52
C VAL A 8 46.36 14.15 -77.44
N ALA A 9 47.65 14.43 -77.63
CA ALA A 9 48.69 14.14 -76.62
C ALA A 9 48.51 14.94 -75.32
N SER A 10 48.13 16.23 -75.43
CA SER A 10 47.84 17.05 -74.25
C SER A 10 46.58 16.55 -73.50
N LEU A 11 45.50 16.18 -74.20
CA LEU A 11 44.28 15.65 -73.62
C LEU A 11 44.54 14.28 -72.92
N ALA A 12 45.32 13.40 -73.57
CA ALA A 12 45.72 12.14 -72.96
C ALA A 12 46.55 12.33 -71.69
N ALA A 13 47.47 13.28 -71.68
CA ALA A 13 48.25 13.58 -70.48
C ALA A 13 47.41 14.11 -69.32
N VAL A 14 46.38 14.96 -69.60
CA VAL A 14 45.46 15.47 -68.57
C VAL A 14 44.57 14.34 -68.03
N PHE A 15 44.06 13.45 -68.92
CA PHE A 15 43.31 12.28 -68.45
C PHE A 15 44.17 11.33 -67.64
N LEU A 16 45.39 11.10 -68.01
CA LEU A 16 46.28 10.23 -67.26
C LEU A 16 46.62 10.86 -65.86
N ALA A 17 46.85 12.16 -65.80
CA ALA A 17 47.05 12.87 -64.54
C ALA A 17 45.80 12.79 -63.67
N LEU A 18 44.61 12.92 -64.25
CA LEU A 18 43.33 12.79 -63.55
C LEU A 18 43.12 11.37 -62.96
N VAL A 19 43.40 10.34 -63.76
CA VAL A 19 43.31 8.93 -63.34
C VAL A 19 44.29 8.65 -62.20
N ILE A 20 45.52 9.10 -62.33
CA ILE A 20 46.55 8.96 -61.30
C ILE A 20 46.10 9.73 -60.01
N GLY A 21 45.57 10.97 -60.18
CA GLY A 21 45.06 11.74 -59.06
C GLY A 21 43.92 11.07 -58.33
N ILE A 22 43.00 10.44 -59.04
CA ILE A 22 41.88 9.67 -58.46
C ILE A 22 42.43 8.43 -57.74
N ILE A 23 43.35 7.67 -58.32
CA ILE A 23 43.91 6.45 -57.71
C ILE A 23 44.71 6.83 -56.44
N VAL A 24 45.49 7.89 -56.45
CA VAL A 24 46.22 8.39 -55.29
C VAL A 24 45.24 8.94 -54.29
N GLY A 25 44.22 9.70 -54.67
CA GLY A 25 43.18 10.22 -53.77
C GLY A 25 42.35 9.15 -53.08
N VAL A 26 42.02 8.10 -53.81
CA VAL A 26 41.31 6.95 -53.22
C VAL A 26 42.22 6.09 -52.35
N GLY A 27 43.49 5.96 -52.72
CA GLY A 27 44.50 5.20 -51.95
C GLY A 27 44.92 5.87 -50.62
N ILE A 28 44.88 7.22 -50.58
CA ILE A 28 45.19 8.02 -49.40
C ILE A 28 43.94 8.32 -48.57
N SER A 29 42.76 8.03 -49.06
CA SER A 29 41.54 8.12 -48.29
C SER A 29 41.55 7.02 -47.21
N ASP A 30 42.15 7.37 -46.14
CA ASP A 30 42.53 6.56 -44.99
C ASP A 30 41.28 6.01 -44.25
N ARG A 31 40.54 5.14 -44.95
CA ARG A 31 39.41 4.39 -44.34
C ARG A 31 39.85 3.52 -43.18
N GLY A 32 41.14 3.18 -43.15
CA GLY A 32 41.72 2.34 -42.10
C GLY A 32 41.92 3.02 -40.77
N LEU A 33 42.31 4.31 -40.76
CA LEU A 33 42.60 5.07 -39.50
C LEU A 33 41.32 5.55 -38.82
N VAL A 34 40.33 5.96 -39.59
CA VAL A 34 39.03 6.42 -39.00
C VAL A 34 38.20 5.23 -38.49
N ASP A 35 38.21 4.11 -39.21
CA ASP A 35 37.54 2.87 -38.77
C ASP A 35 38.23 2.24 -37.54
N SER A 36 39.56 2.23 -37.52
CA SER A 36 40.29 1.67 -36.37
C SER A 36 40.13 2.51 -35.09
N THR A 37 40.03 3.82 -35.24
CA THR A 37 39.78 4.71 -34.10
C THR A 37 38.32 4.59 -33.60
N LYS A 38 37.34 4.51 -34.50
CA LYS A 38 35.93 4.26 -34.14
C LYS A 38 35.75 2.89 -33.49
N THR A 39 36.38 1.86 -34.04
CA THR A 39 36.32 0.50 -33.48
C THR A 39 36.90 0.45 -32.08
N LYS A 40 38.07 1.08 -31.84
CA LYS A 40 38.68 1.17 -30.49
C LYS A 40 37.80 1.97 -29.50
N LEU A 41 37.17 3.04 -29.95
CA LEU A 41 36.23 3.81 -29.11
C LEU A 41 35.00 2.99 -28.78
N LEU A 42 34.43 2.27 -29.76
CA LEU A 42 33.28 1.38 -29.53
C LEU A 42 33.65 0.20 -28.62
N GLU A 43 34.80 -0.41 -28.83
CA GLU A 43 35.31 -1.48 -27.94
C GLU A 43 35.52 -0.99 -26.50
N GLY A 44 36.07 0.22 -26.34
CA GLY A 44 36.21 0.87 -25.04
C GLY A 44 34.87 1.16 -24.35
N GLU A 45 33.88 1.64 -25.14
CA GLU A 45 32.53 1.91 -24.63
C GLU A 45 31.83 0.58 -24.26
N VAL A 46 31.92 -0.47 -25.09
CA VAL A 46 31.39 -1.80 -24.78
C VAL A 46 32.02 -2.37 -23.52
N ALA A 47 33.34 -2.31 -23.37
CA ALA A 47 34.04 -2.78 -22.18
C ALA A 47 33.61 -2.00 -20.92
N ARG A 48 33.40 -0.69 -21.05
CA ARG A 48 32.90 0.17 -19.96
C ARG A 48 31.47 -0.21 -19.58
N LEU A 49 30.59 -0.36 -20.56
CA LEU A 49 29.19 -0.78 -20.32
C LEU A 49 29.12 -2.17 -19.71
N GLN A 50 29.92 -3.10 -20.20
CA GLN A 50 30.00 -4.44 -19.62
C GLN A 50 30.41 -4.39 -18.15
N LYS A 51 31.46 -3.61 -17.82
CA LYS A 51 31.90 -3.44 -16.43
C LYS A 51 30.80 -2.80 -15.56
N GLN A 52 30.05 -1.84 -16.12
CA GLN A 52 28.93 -1.21 -15.41
C GLN A 52 27.79 -2.19 -15.17
N ILE A 53 27.46 -3.04 -16.15
CA ILE A 53 26.46 -4.11 -16.02
C ILE A 53 26.91 -5.10 -14.93
N ASP A 54 28.16 -5.56 -14.97
CA ASP A 54 28.71 -6.51 -13.99
C ASP A 54 28.71 -5.93 -12.56
N GLN A 55 29.05 -4.66 -12.42
CA GLN A 55 28.97 -3.96 -11.14
C GLN A 55 27.52 -3.83 -10.65
N SER A 56 26.59 -3.45 -11.54
CA SER A 56 25.17 -3.34 -11.21
C SER A 56 24.58 -4.70 -10.80
N ALA A 57 24.94 -5.78 -11.53
CA ALA A 57 24.54 -7.14 -11.22
C ALA A 57 25.05 -7.61 -9.83
N LYS A 58 26.32 -7.32 -9.50
CA LYS A 58 26.87 -7.62 -8.17
C LYS A 58 26.15 -6.86 -7.07
N GLN A 59 25.94 -5.55 -7.24
CA GLN A 59 25.21 -4.73 -6.27
C GLN A 59 23.75 -5.20 -6.09
N SER A 60 23.09 -5.62 -7.19
CA SER A 60 21.74 -6.19 -7.10
C SER A 60 21.76 -7.48 -6.28
N THR A 61 22.69 -8.39 -6.55
CA THR A 61 22.83 -9.65 -5.82
C THR A 61 23.11 -9.42 -4.32
N GLU A 62 23.96 -8.46 -3.97
CA GLU A 62 24.24 -8.10 -2.58
C GLU A 62 22.99 -7.55 -1.89
N ARG A 63 22.30 -6.60 -2.51
CA ARG A 63 21.05 -6.06 -1.98
C ARG A 63 19.96 -7.14 -1.82
N ASP A 64 19.90 -8.09 -2.74
CA ASP A 64 18.92 -9.18 -2.66
C ASP A 64 19.25 -10.13 -1.50
N ARG A 65 20.52 -10.39 -1.22
CA ARG A 65 20.96 -11.16 -0.04
C ARG A 65 20.63 -10.43 1.27
N GLU A 66 20.90 -9.14 1.34
CA GLU A 66 20.57 -8.31 2.51
C GLU A 66 19.06 -8.28 2.75
N ARG A 67 18.27 -8.08 1.69
CA ARG A 67 16.80 -8.12 1.77
C ARG A 67 16.28 -9.48 2.24
N GLN A 68 16.88 -10.56 1.72
CA GLN A 68 16.50 -11.91 2.13
C GLN A 68 16.85 -12.16 3.60
N ALA A 69 18.02 -11.77 4.06
CA ALA A 69 18.41 -11.88 5.46
C ALA A 69 17.48 -11.07 6.38
N ALA A 70 17.15 -9.84 6.01
CA ALA A 70 16.21 -9.02 6.74
C ALA A 70 14.79 -9.64 6.79
N ARG A 71 14.30 -10.19 5.67
CA ARG A 71 13.01 -10.90 5.64
C ARG A 71 13.01 -12.13 6.54
N THR A 72 14.06 -12.94 6.49
CA THR A 72 14.22 -14.11 7.36
C THR A 72 14.20 -13.70 8.82
N PHE A 73 15.00 -12.69 9.19
CA PHE A 73 15.04 -12.17 10.54
C PHE A 73 13.66 -11.70 11.03
N ILE A 74 12.94 -10.93 10.21
CA ILE A 74 11.59 -10.45 10.54
C ILE A 74 10.64 -11.64 10.73
N THR A 75 10.67 -12.62 9.83
CA THR A 75 9.77 -13.78 9.87
C THR A 75 10.03 -14.64 11.11
N GLU A 76 11.27 -14.83 11.47
CA GLU A 76 11.66 -15.64 12.64
C GLU A 76 11.41 -14.93 13.96
N THR A 77 11.55 -13.61 14.01
CA THR A 77 11.35 -12.82 15.24
C THR A 77 9.89 -12.41 15.47
N TYR A 78 9.09 -12.29 14.40
CA TYR A 78 7.69 -11.87 14.48
C TYR A 78 6.87 -12.65 15.53
N PRO A 79 6.87 -13.99 15.58
CA PRO A 79 6.08 -14.72 16.58
C PRO A 79 6.44 -14.34 18.01
N ALA A 80 7.72 -14.14 18.30
CA ALA A 80 8.17 -13.75 19.64
C ALA A 80 7.73 -12.31 19.99
N LEU A 81 7.67 -11.42 18.99
CA LEU A 81 7.28 -10.03 19.20
C LEU A 81 5.78 -9.85 19.41
N VAL A 82 4.93 -10.68 18.78
CA VAL A 82 3.47 -10.57 18.90
C VAL A 82 2.86 -11.44 19.98
N HIS A 83 3.56 -12.49 20.41
CA HIS A 83 3.04 -13.50 21.32
C HIS A 83 2.39 -12.89 22.57
N ASN A 84 1.12 -13.22 22.79
CA ASN A 84 0.31 -12.79 23.95
C ASN A 84 0.14 -11.26 24.13
N ARG A 85 0.49 -10.43 23.13
CA ARG A 85 0.34 -8.97 23.21
C ARG A 85 -1.11 -8.50 23.36
N LEU A 86 -2.03 -9.26 22.79
CA LEU A 86 -3.47 -8.99 22.87
C LEU A 86 -4.21 -10.06 23.67
N ARG A 87 -3.50 -10.79 24.55
CA ARG A 87 -4.12 -11.87 25.34
C ARG A 87 -5.31 -11.36 26.15
N GLY A 88 -6.47 -11.98 25.91
CA GLY A 88 -7.74 -11.63 26.56
C GLY A 88 -8.42 -10.39 26.00
N LYS A 89 -7.83 -9.69 25.04
CA LYS A 89 -8.44 -8.55 24.36
C LYS A 89 -9.50 -9.03 23.36
N GLN A 90 -10.63 -8.35 23.34
CA GLN A 90 -11.76 -8.60 22.45
C GLN A 90 -11.74 -7.58 21.30
N ILE A 91 -11.47 -8.03 20.09
CA ILE A 91 -11.27 -7.13 18.93
C ILE A 91 -12.46 -7.25 17.98
N ALA A 92 -13.05 -6.12 17.62
CA ALA A 92 -14.04 -6.03 16.56
C ALA A 92 -13.35 -5.79 15.21
N VAL A 93 -13.89 -6.38 14.14
CA VAL A 93 -13.36 -6.22 12.78
C VAL A 93 -14.49 -5.72 11.88
N VAL A 94 -14.24 -4.63 11.17
CA VAL A 94 -15.19 -4.04 10.21
C VAL A 94 -14.58 -4.02 8.82
N PHE A 95 -15.26 -4.64 7.87
CA PHE A 95 -14.96 -4.51 6.45
C PHE A 95 -15.97 -3.57 5.79
N VAL A 96 -15.46 -2.69 4.94
CA VAL A 96 -16.30 -1.83 4.09
C VAL A 96 -16.21 -2.36 2.66
N GLY A 97 -17.28 -3.03 2.24
CA GLY A 97 -17.34 -3.82 1.00
C GLY A 97 -17.19 -5.32 1.26
N SER A 98 -16.97 -6.07 0.18
CA SER A 98 -16.72 -7.51 0.24
C SER A 98 -15.42 -7.79 0.97
N VAL A 99 -15.43 -8.87 1.75
CA VAL A 99 -14.21 -9.34 2.40
C VAL A 99 -13.43 -10.18 1.40
N ASP A 100 -12.20 -9.79 1.08
CA ASP A 100 -11.28 -10.67 0.37
C ASP A 100 -10.56 -11.61 1.34
N ASP A 101 -10.28 -12.83 0.87
CA ASP A 101 -9.71 -13.87 1.72
C ASP A 101 -8.28 -13.56 2.19
N GLU A 102 -7.53 -12.82 1.42
CA GLU A 102 -6.15 -12.48 1.76
C GLU A 102 -6.09 -11.47 2.90
N THR A 103 -6.85 -10.37 2.81
CA THR A 103 -6.94 -9.36 3.87
C THR A 103 -7.55 -9.96 5.13
N ARG A 104 -8.62 -10.76 5.00
CA ARG A 104 -9.22 -11.49 6.13
C ARG A 104 -8.17 -12.35 6.84
N SER A 105 -7.43 -13.15 6.07
CA SER A 105 -6.39 -14.03 6.60
C SER A 105 -5.24 -13.27 7.26
N ALA A 106 -4.85 -12.12 6.71
CA ALA A 106 -3.80 -11.28 7.28
C ALA A 106 -4.22 -10.71 8.64
N VAL A 107 -5.42 -10.12 8.73
CA VAL A 107 -5.99 -9.59 9.97
C VAL A 107 -6.21 -10.70 10.99
N SER A 108 -6.85 -11.82 10.59
CA SER A 108 -7.12 -12.96 11.48
C SER A 108 -5.83 -13.55 12.05
N ARG A 109 -4.79 -13.72 11.21
CA ARG A 109 -3.47 -14.17 11.68
C ARG A 109 -2.87 -13.21 12.70
N ALA A 110 -2.88 -11.90 12.43
CA ALA A 110 -2.35 -10.91 13.37
C ALA A 110 -3.01 -11.02 14.75
N LEU A 111 -4.33 -11.15 14.78
CA LEU A 111 -5.11 -11.27 16.01
C LEU A 111 -4.84 -12.61 16.73
N THR A 112 -4.84 -13.72 16.01
CA THR A 112 -4.60 -15.07 16.56
C THR A 112 -3.17 -15.19 17.10
N ASP A 113 -2.16 -14.75 16.35
CA ASP A 113 -0.76 -14.80 16.77
C ASP A 113 -0.52 -13.98 18.05
N ALA A 114 -1.28 -12.90 18.21
CA ALA A 114 -1.23 -12.04 19.39
C ALA A 114 -2.08 -12.53 20.58
N GLY A 115 -2.85 -13.61 20.41
CA GLY A 115 -3.74 -14.17 21.44
C GLY A 115 -5.00 -13.35 21.70
N ALA A 116 -5.44 -12.53 20.72
CA ALA A 116 -6.71 -11.82 20.78
C ALA A 116 -7.90 -12.74 20.49
N LEU A 117 -9.07 -12.33 20.98
CA LEU A 117 -10.35 -12.94 20.63
C LEU A 117 -11.06 -12.03 19.61
N GLN A 118 -11.42 -12.56 18.45
CA GLN A 118 -12.30 -11.85 17.53
C GLN A 118 -13.70 -11.82 18.13
N LEU A 119 -14.11 -10.67 18.64
CA LEU A 119 -15.39 -10.48 19.30
C LEU A 119 -16.55 -10.49 18.29
N ARG A 120 -16.39 -9.72 17.23
CA ARG A 120 -17.40 -9.59 16.16
C ARG A 120 -16.75 -9.16 14.85
N LEU A 121 -17.28 -9.65 13.75
CA LEU A 121 -16.97 -9.20 12.41
C LEU A 121 -18.25 -8.63 11.77
N ARG A 122 -18.12 -7.52 11.07
CA ARG A 122 -19.19 -6.91 10.27
C ARG A 122 -18.61 -6.50 8.91
N ALA A 123 -19.17 -7.05 7.84
CA ALA A 123 -18.87 -6.61 6.48
C ALA A 123 -20.03 -5.77 5.95
N LEU A 124 -19.75 -4.51 5.61
CA LEU A 124 -20.78 -3.54 5.24
C LEU A 124 -21.06 -3.59 3.74
N LYS A 125 -22.32 -3.58 3.38
CA LYS A 125 -22.79 -3.36 2.01
C LYS A 125 -22.53 -1.91 1.61
N VAL A 126 -21.86 -1.70 0.49
CA VAL A 126 -21.69 -0.38 -0.11
C VAL A 126 -21.89 -0.46 -1.63
N PRO A 127 -22.49 0.55 -2.25
CA PRO A 127 -23.07 1.75 -1.63
C PRO A 127 -24.27 1.45 -0.73
N ILE A 128 -24.49 2.28 0.29
CA ILE A 128 -25.66 2.15 1.17
C ILE A 128 -26.93 2.58 0.46
N ASP A 129 -28.05 1.91 0.77
CA ASP A 129 -29.39 2.33 0.35
C ASP A 129 -30.06 3.15 1.46
N ALA A 130 -30.11 4.48 1.27
CA ALA A 130 -30.70 5.39 2.26
C ALA A 130 -32.18 5.09 2.53
N ARG A 131 -32.96 4.58 1.54
CA ARG A 131 -34.36 4.28 1.71
C ARG A 131 -34.56 3.04 2.60
N GLN A 132 -33.71 2.02 2.40
CA GLN A 132 -33.74 0.83 3.26
C GLN A 132 -33.34 1.16 4.70
N ILE A 133 -32.33 2.04 4.88
CA ILE A 133 -31.93 2.55 6.20
C ILE A 133 -33.11 3.30 6.85
N ASP A 134 -33.76 4.19 6.11
CA ASP A 134 -34.91 4.98 6.62
C ASP A 134 -36.05 4.08 7.07
N GLY A 135 -36.40 3.07 6.26
CA GLY A 135 -37.42 2.09 6.57
C GLY A 135 -37.10 1.28 7.83
N ALA A 136 -35.86 0.82 7.96
CA ALA A 136 -35.41 0.03 9.11
C ALA A 136 -35.40 0.84 10.43
N LEU A 137 -35.15 2.15 10.36
CA LEU A 137 -35.07 3.02 11.53
C LEU A 137 -36.38 3.68 11.93
N THR A 138 -37.46 3.49 11.17
CA THR A 138 -38.76 4.20 11.40
C THR A 138 -39.32 3.94 12.81
N ALA A 139 -39.12 2.74 13.34
CA ALA A 139 -39.61 2.33 14.66
C ALA A 139 -38.51 2.22 15.72
N GLU A 140 -37.28 2.69 15.40
CA GLU A 140 -36.11 2.54 16.30
C GLU A 140 -35.94 3.78 17.19
N PRO A 141 -36.20 3.70 18.51
CA PRO A 141 -36.10 4.86 19.40
C PRO A 141 -34.68 5.47 19.43
N ALA A 142 -33.63 4.64 19.30
CA ALA A 142 -32.24 5.11 19.27
C ALA A 142 -31.94 6.00 18.06
N ALA A 143 -32.77 5.96 17.02
CA ALA A 143 -32.64 6.79 15.83
C ALA A 143 -33.42 8.14 15.91
N ALA A 144 -34.21 8.38 16.96
CA ALA A 144 -35.11 9.55 17.05
C ALA A 144 -34.42 10.91 16.89
N GLY A 145 -33.14 11.00 17.30
CA GLY A 145 -32.34 12.24 17.17
C GLY A 145 -31.58 12.34 15.81
N LEU A 146 -31.64 11.35 14.96
CA LEU A 146 -30.90 11.30 13.72
C LEU A 146 -31.67 11.95 12.57
N THR A 147 -31.65 13.27 12.48
CA THR A 147 -32.42 14.04 11.50
C THR A 147 -31.54 15.03 10.71
N GLY A 148 -32.11 15.62 9.66
CA GLY A 148 -31.49 16.71 8.91
C GLY A 148 -30.41 16.26 7.91
N LYS A 149 -29.60 17.23 7.44
CA LYS A 149 -28.62 17.04 6.37
C LYS A 149 -27.42 16.13 6.79
N SER A 150 -27.06 16.13 8.06
CA SER A 150 -25.99 15.32 8.63
C SER A 150 -26.45 13.97 9.15
N ARG A 151 -27.70 13.58 8.90
CA ARG A 151 -28.30 12.37 9.47
C ARG A 151 -27.48 11.10 9.21
N LEU A 152 -27.01 10.88 7.97
CA LEU A 152 -26.22 9.71 7.62
C LEU A 152 -24.85 9.70 8.30
N GLU A 153 -24.22 10.85 8.45
CA GLU A 153 -22.97 11.01 9.17
C GLU A 153 -23.14 10.73 10.67
N ASN A 154 -24.18 11.33 11.28
CA ASN A 154 -24.51 11.07 12.68
C ASN A 154 -24.89 9.61 12.94
N LEU A 155 -25.62 8.97 12.02
CA LEU A 155 -25.90 7.54 12.07
C LEU A 155 -24.61 6.71 12.02
N GLY A 156 -23.72 7.02 11.08
CA GLY A 156 -22.42 6.36 10.99
C GLY A 156 -21.65 6.46 12.32
N ARG A 157 -21.60 7.66 12.90
CA ARG A 157 -20.93 7.92 14.17
C ARG A 157 -21.53 7.10 15.31
N ALA A 158 -22.86 7.12 15.47
CA ALA A 158 -23.54 6.34 16.48
C ALA A 158 -23.30 4.82 16.32
N LEU A 159 -23.25 4.32 15.09
CA LEU A 159 -22.90 2.90 14.83
C LEU A 159 -21.45 2.58 15.19
N GLY A 160 -20.50 3.51 14.96
CA GLY A 160 -19.11 3.34 15.38
C GLY A 160 -18.98 3.25 16.90
N GLU A 161 -19.63 4.15 17.61
CA GLU A 161 -19.67 4.18 19.08
C GLU A 161 -20.34 2.92 19.65
N GLU A 162 -21.49 2.51 19.10
CA GLU A 162 -22.21 1.32 19.50
C GLU A 162 -21.42 0.02 19.28
N LEU A 163 -20.63 -0.03 18.20
CA LEU A 163 -19.77 -1.17 17.92
C LEU A 163 -18.69 -1.37 18.99
N VAL A 164 -18.14 -0.28 19.51
CA VAL A 164 -17.12 -0.34 20.56
C VAL A 164 -17.75 -0.57 21.92
N ALA A 165 -18.78 0.19 22.26
CA ALA A 165 -19.44 0.10 23.56
C ALA A 165 -20.07 -1.29 23.83
N GLY A 166 -20.53 -1.97 22.79
CA GLY A 166 -21.22 -3.23 22.90
C GLY A 166 -22.63 -3.07 23.54
N GLY A 167 -23.06 -4.06 24.33
CA GLY A 167 -24.40 -4.07 24.89
C GLY A 167 -25.47 -4.56 23.91
N GLU A 168 -26.65 -3.94 23.94
CA GLU A 168 -27.78 -4.35 23.10
C GLU A 168 -27.66 -3.92 21.64
N THR A 169 -26.83 -2.97 21.31
CA THR A 169 -26.54 -2.44 19.95
C THR A 169 -27.81 -2.26 19.08
N PRO A 170 -28.80 -1.46 19.51
CA PRO A 170 -30.10 -1.37 18.85
C PRO A 170 -30.02 -0.89 17.40
N LEU A 171 -29.16 0.07 17.10
CA LEU A 171 -28.97 0.57 15.73
C LEU A 171 -28.41 -0.53 14.81
N TRP A 172 -27.39 -1.26 15.26
CA TRP A 172 -26.85 -2.38 14.48
C TRP A 172 -27.89 -3.47 14.25
N ASN A 173 -28.67 -3.82 15.27
CA ASN A 173 -29.70 -4.85 15.17
C ASN A 173 -30.77 -4.46 14.15
N SER A 174 -31.26 -3.21 14.21
CA SER A 174 -32.26 -2.70 13.27
C SER A 174 -31.75 -2.58 11.85
N LEU A 175 -30.45 -2.30 11.66
CA LEU A 175 -29.83 -2.06 10.36
C LEU A 175 -29.10 -3.28 9.77
N THR A 176 -29.03 -4.40 10.46
CA THR A 176 -28.28 -5.58 9.98
C THR A 176 -28.69 -5.99 8.56
N ALA A 177 -29.98 -6.11 8.27
CA ALA A 177 -30.48 -6.50 6.95
C ALA A 177 -30.12 -5.47 5.85
N ALA A 178 -30.12 -4.19 6.17
CA ALA A 178 -29.85 -3.11 5.23
C ALA A 178 -28.36 -2.86 5.01
N LEU A 179 -27.53 -2.98 6.05
CA LEU A 179 -26.12 -2.59 6.02
C LEU A 179 -25.12 -3.73 5.98
N VAL A 180 -25.46 -4.92 6.54
CA VAL A 180 -24.49 -5.99 6.74
C VAL A 180 -24.68 -7.09 5.70
N GLN A 181 -23.62 -7.41 4.97
CA GLN A 181 -23.62 -8.53 4.02
C GLN A 181 -23.06 -9.82 4.62
N GLU A 182 -22.17 -9.69 5.61
CA GLU A 182 -21.58 -10.81 6.33
C GLU A 182 -21.33 -10.41 7.78
N GLN A 183 -21.63 -11.31 8.69
CA GLN A 183 -21.33 -11.13 10.11
C GLN A 183 -20.90 -12.43 10.75
N ASP A 184 -20.01 -12.31 11.72
CA ASP A 184 -19.57 -13.39 12.58
C ASP A 184 -19.40 -12.87 14.01
N GLY A 185 -19.61 -13.76 14.98
CA GLY A 185 -19.63 -13.36 16.40
C GLY A 185 -20.84 -12.52 16.78
N GLY A 186 -21.12 -12.37 18.06
CA GLY A 186 -22.33 -11.69 18.56
C GLY A 186 -22.25 -11.35 20.05
N GLY A 187 -21.04 -11.30 20.61
CA GLY A 187 -20.86 -10.98 22.03
C GLY A 187 -21.35 -9.56 22.35
N LYS A 188 -21.96 -9.39 23.55
CA LYS A 188 -22.40 -8.09 24.08
C LYS A 188 -21.28 -7.32 24.78
N ALA A 189 -20.13 -7.92 24.97
CA ALA A 189 -19.00 -7.26 25.60
C ALA A 189 -18.52 -6.04 24.79
N PRO A 190 -17.99 -5.02 25.44
CA PRO A 190 -17.31 -3.92 24.76
C PRO A 190 -16.10 -4.44 24.01
N ALA A 191 -15.74 -3.78 22.91
CA ALA A 191 -14.54 -4.10 22.16
C ALA A 191 -13.32 -3.39 22.80
N ASP A 192 -12.24 -4.13 23.01
CA ASP A 192 -10.96 -3.58 23.49
C ASP A 192 -10.14 -2.92 22.35
N GLY A 193 -10.58 -3.07 21.11
CA GLY A 193 -9.98 -2.48 19.91
C GLY A 193 -10.78 -2.80 18.66
N VAL A 194 -10.56 -2.01 17.61
CA VAL A 194 -11.25 -2.18 16.32
C VAL A 194 -10.25 -2.18 15.18
N VAL A 195 -10.41 -3.12 14.25
CA VAL A 195 -9.73 -3.12 12.96
C VAL A 195 -10.74 -2.77 11.87
N LEU A 196 -10.42 -1.78 11.08
CA LEU A 196 -11.25 -1.31 9.96
C LEU A 196 -10.51 -1.51 8.64
N VAL A 197 -11.15 -2.17 7.69
CA VAL A 197 -10.58 -2.42 6.35
C VAL A 197 -11.59 -2.00 5.29
N ARG A 198 -11.15 -1.21 4.30
CA ARG A 198 -11.95 -0.92 3.11
C ARG A 198 -11.38 -1.62 1.89
N THR A 199 -12.18 -2.49 1.30
CA THR A 199 -11.81 -3.29 0.11
C THR A 199 -12.41 -2.75 -1.19
N VAL A 200 -13.16 -1.65 -1.14
CA VAL A 200 -13.84 -1.06 -2.30
C VAL A 200 -13.31 0.33 -2.64
N ALA A 201 -13.59 0.75 -3.87
CA ALA A 201 -13.30 2.10 -4.33
C ALA A 201 -13.93 3.20 -3.44
N PRO A 202 -13.39 4.43 -3.46
CA PRO A 202 -13.96 5.55 -2.73
C PRO A 202 -15.43 5.76 -3.07
N GLN A 203 -16.26 5.86 -2.03
CA GLN A 203 -17.69 6.07 -2.15
C GLN A 203 -18.04 7.56 -2.28
N ARG A 204 -19.25 7.86 -2.74
CA ARG A 204 -19.71 9.25 -2.99
C ARG A 204 -20.99 9.56 -2.22
N ALA A 205 -21.33 10.84 -2.16
CA ALA A 205 -22.60 11.37 -1.62
C ALA A 205 -22.95 10.84 -0.21
N GLY A 206 -24.12 10.23 -0.05
CA GLY A 206 -24.63 9.74 1.24
C GLY A 206 -23.75 8.66 1.84
N THR A 207 -23.28 7.71 1.01
CA THR A 207 -22.38 6.63 1.48
C THR A 207 -21.06 7.17 2.03
N SER A 208 -20.45 8.14 1.35
CA SER A 208 -19.20 8.75 1.83
C SER A 208 -19.39 9.45 3.19
N ARG A 209 -20.50 10.18 3.39
CA ARG A 209 -20.81 10.84 4.66
C ARG A 209 -21.07 9.83 5.78
N PHE A 210 -21.83 8.79 5.49
CA PHE A 210 -22.08 7.69 6.44
C PHE A 210 -20.77 7.05 6.89
N LEU A 211 -19.90 6.69 5.94
CA LEU A 211 -18.61 6.07 6.26
C LEU A 211 -17.68 7.01 7.03
N LEU A 212 -17.66 8.30 6.71
CA LEU A 212 -16.88 9.28 7.47
C LEU A 212 -17.37 9.32 8.93
N GLY A 213 -18.68 9.41 9.15
CA GLY A 213 -19.24 9.36 10.49
C GLY A 213 -18.90 8.07 11.23
N LEU A 214 -18.97 6.90 10.56
CA LEU A 214 -18.58 5.62 11.15
C LEU A 214 -17.12 5.63 11.61
N TYR A 215 -16.22 6.13 10.78
CA TYR A 215 -14.79 6.21 11.10
C TYR A 215 -14.52 7.16 12.27
N GLU A 216 -15.18 8.31 12.28
CA GLU A 216 -15.10 9.27 13.39
C GLU A 216 -15.67 8.70 14.70
N GLY A 217 -16.78 7.96 14.64
CA GLY A 217 -17.35 7.27 15.79
C GLY A 217 -16.43 6.20 16.36
N LEU A 218 -15.73 5.45 15.49
CA LEU A 218 -14.71 4.49 15.91
C LEU A 218 -13.49 5.20 16.53
N ALA A 219 -13.06 6.33 15.96
CA ALA A 219 -11.90 7.07 16.44
C ALA A 219 -12.14 7.79 17.77
N SER A 220 -13.39 8.19 18.04
CA SER A 220 -13.79 8.88 19.28
C SER A 220 -14.10 7.94 20.45
N ALA A 221 -14.19 6.65 20.21
CA ALA A 221 -14.48 5.66 21.24
C ALA A 221 -13.26 5.37 22.13
N ASP A 222 -13.50 4.85 23.33
CA ASP A 222 -12.46 4.56 24.35
C ASP A 222 -11.66 3.28 24.04
N ALA A 223 -11.48 2.95 22.77
CA ALA A 223 -10.70 1.80 22.34
C ALA A 223 -9.85 2.13 21.10
N PRO A 224 -8.63 1.59 20.99
CA PRO A 224 -7.80 1.79 19.82
C PRO A 224 -8.54 1.35 18.54
N ALA A 225 -8.65 2.24 17.56
CA ALA A 225 -9.22 1.94 16.26
C ALA A 225 -8.15 2.13 15.17
N VAL A 226 -7.94 1.09 14.37
CA VAL A 226 -6.88 1.03 13.37
C VAL A 226 -7.46 0.76 12.00
N GLY A 227 -7.25 1.69 11.07
CA GLY A 227 -7.53 1.48 9.66
C GLY A 227 -6.38 0.71 9.01
N ALA A 228 -6.68 -0.45 8.45
CA ALA A 228 -5.68 -1.31 7.83
C ALA A 228 -5.94 -1.48 6.32
N GLU A 229 -4.85 -1.60 5.54
CA GLU A 229 -4.91 -2.00 4.13
C GLU A 229 -3.68 -2.85 3.75
N GLN A 230 -3.77 -3.54 2.62
CA GLN A 230 -2.65 -4.29 2.06
C GLN A 230 -1.64 -3.36 1.37
N THR A 231 -0.41 -3.88 1.17
CA THR A 231 0.67 -3.16 0.47
C THR A 231 0.25 -2.71 -0.93
N ASP A 232 -0.45 -3.55 -1.67
CA ASP A 232 -0.89 -3.33 -3.06
C ASP A 232 -2.39 -2.98 -3.20
N ALA A 233 -2.99 -2.43 -2.14
CA ALA A 233 -4.40 -2.03 -2.16
C ALA A 233 -4.73 -1.15 -3.38
N ALA A 234 -5.64 -1.62 -4.24
CA ALA A 234 -6.04 -0.92 -5.47
C ALA A 234 -6.61 0.50 -5.22
N HIS A 235 -7.19 0.70 -4.05
CA HIS A 235 -7.81 1.96 -3.62
C HIS A 235 -7.47 2.23 -2.16
N SER A 236 -6.38 2.96 -1.92
CA SER A 236 -5.98 3.30 -0.56
C SER A 236 -7.08 4.06 0.20
N ALA A 237 -7.25 3.69 1.47
CA ALA A 237 -8.16 4.32 2.41
C ALA A 237 -7.43 5.15 3.47
N ILE A 238 -6.11 5.10 3.52
CA ILE A 238 -5.28 5.70 4.58
C ILE A 238 -5.59 7.21 4.78
N ALA A 239 -5.69 7.97 3.70
CA ALA A 239 -5.97 9.41 3.79
C ALA A 239 -7.33 9.71 4.45
N VAL A 240 -8.34 8.87 4.21
CA VAL A 240 -9.68 9.04 4.80
C VAL A 240 -9.66 8.60 6.27
N TYR A 241 -8.99 7.52 6.60
CA TYR A 241 -8.82 7.05 7.98
C TYR A 241 -8.11 8.08 8.84
N ARG A 242 -6.98 8.62 8.34
CA ARG A 242 -6.25 9.68 9.01
C ARG A 242 -7.09 10.92 9.24
N LYS A 243 -7.88 11.34 8.23
CA LYS A 243 -8.80 12.49 8.37
C LYS A 243 -9.84 12.27 9.45
N ALA A 244 -10.29 11.03 9.64
CA ALA A 244 -11.24 10.67 10.69
C ALA A 244 -10.60 10.47 12.08
N GLY A 245 -9.29 10.59 12.21
CA GLY A 245 -8.56 10.43 13.47
C GLY A 245 -8.13 9.00 13.82
N LEU A 246 -8.24 8.05 12.88
CA LEU A 246 -7.80 6.68 13.09
C LEU A 246 -6.27 6.55 12.97
N SER A 247 -5.67 5.66 13.75
CA SER A 247 -4.34 5.12 13.43
C SER A 247 -4.39 4.27 12.18
N THR A 248 -3.27 4.15 11.46
CA THR A 248 -3.27 3.42 10.19
C THR A 248 -2.08 2.47 10.04
N VAL A 249 -2.33 1.37 9.32
CA VAL A 249 -1.33 0.41 8.86
C VAL A 249 -1.58 0.13 7.38
N ASP A 250 -0.58 0.36 6.53
CA ASP A 250 -0.73 0.30 5.07
C ASP A 250 -0.10 -0.94 4.40
N ASP A 251 0.29 -1.93 5.21
CA ASP A 251 0.96 -3.16 4.77
C ASP A 251 0.60 -4.38 5.64
N VAL A 252 -0.67 -4.52 6.03
CA VAL A 252 -1.14 -5.57 6.95
C VAL A 252 -0.89 -7.01 6.46
N ASP A 253 -0.66 -7.21 5.17
CA ASP A 253 -0.26 -8.45 4.53
C ASP A 253 1.19 -8.87 4.89
N THR A 254 2.04 -7.93 5.34
CA THR A 254 3.41 -8.21 5.76
C THR A 254 3.53 -8.57 7.25
N PRO A 255 4.59 -9.27 7.70
CA PRO A 255 4.83 -9.47 9.13
C PRO A 255 5.04 -8.16 9.90
N VAL A 256 5.63 -7.15 9.25
CA VAL A 256 5.86 -5.82 9.85
C VAL A 256 4.53 -5.10 10.08
N GLY A 257 3.67 -5.05 9.07
CA GLY A 257 2.35 -4.43 9.19
C GLY A 257 1.47 -5.16 10.21
N ARG A 258 1.49 -6.50 10.24
CA ARG A 258 0.78 -7.25 11.30
C ARG A 258 1.30 -6.92 12.71
N LEU A 259 2.61 -6.76 12.86
CA LEU A 259 3.19 -6.34 14.14
C LEU A 259 2.75 -4.90 14.50
N ALA A 260 2.76 -3.98 13.53
CA ALA A 260 2.27 -2.61 13.73
C ALA A 260 0.81 -2.58 14.19
N LEU A 261 -0.06 -3.36 13.53
CA LEU A 261 -1.46 -3.53 13.91
C LEU A 261 -1.61 -4.01 15.36
N VAL A 262 -0.88 -5.07 15.72
CA VAL A 262 -0.91 -5.63 17.08
C VAL A 262 -0.44 -4.62 18.12
N LEU A 263 0.63 -3.88 17.84
CA LEU A 263 1.16 -2.87 18.76
C LEU A 263 0.18 -1.71 18.97
N LEU A 264 -0.46 -1.22 17.91
CA LEU A 264 -1.49 -0.19 18.01
C LEU A 264 -2.69 -0.66 18.83
N LEU A 265 -3.19 -1.88 18.60
CA LEU A 265 -4.29 -2.47 19.37
C LEU A 265 -3.89 -2.76 20.83
N ALA A 266 -2.59 -2.95 21.09
CA ALA A 266 -2.06 -3.07 22.46
C ALA A 266 -1.90 -1.73 23.19
N GLY A 267 -2.26 -0.61 22.55
CA GLY A 267 -2.23 0.73 23.16
C GLY A 267 -0.90 1.48 22.97
N GLN A 268 -0.09 1.09 21.99
CA GLN A 268 1.06 1.92 21.61
C GLN A 268 0.60 3.26 21.01
N PRO A 269 1.46 4.30 20.99
CA PRO A 269 1.08 5.62 20.51
C PRO A 269 0.41 5.58 19.14
N PRO A 270 -0.72 6.28 18.97
CA PRO A 270 -1.41 6.35 17.69
C PRO A 270 -0.52 7.00 16.63
N GLY A 271 -0.70 6.58 15.37
CA GLY A 271 0.10 7.10 14.27
C GLY A 271 -0.18 6.38 12.95
N GLN A 272 0.65 6.68 11.95
CA GLN A 272 0.54 6.18 10.59
C GLN A 272 1.77 5.35 10.25
N TYR A 273 1.61 4.04 10.25
CA TYR A 273 2.70 3.09 10.12
C TYR A 273 2.57 2.24 8.86
N GLY A 274 3.71 1.76 8.37
CA GLY A 274 3.78 0.89 7.20
C GLY A 274 4.97 1.17 6.29
N VAL A 275 4.84 0.83 5.01
CA VAL A 275 5.93 0.90 4.03
C VAL A 275 5.67 1.88 2.88
N LYS A 276 4.46 2.46 2.79
CA LYS A 276 4.09 3.43 1.75
C LYS A 276 4.46 4.85 2.17
N ASP A 277 4.45 5.79 1.23
CA ASP A 277 4.68 7.22 1.49
C ASP A 277 3.66 7.82 2.48
N SER A 278 2.53 7.12 2.69
CA SER A 278 1.51 7.49 3.67
C SER A 278 1.90 7.22 5.13
N ALA A 279 2.90 6.38 5.37
CA ALA A 279 3.39 6.01 6.71
C ALA A 279 4.33 7.09 7.28
N GLY A 280 3.75 8.21 7.72
CA GLY A 280 4.52 9.36 8.21
C GLY A 280 5.30 9.12 9.50
N ASP A 281 4.92 8.10 10.29
CA ASP A 281 5.53 7.78 11.59
C ASP A 281 6.48 6.56 11.51
N GLY A 282 6.75 6.06 10.30
CA GLY A 282 7.67 4.95 10.04
C GLY A 282 7.01 3.59 9.92
N ALA A 283 7.81 2.54 9.93
CA ALA A 283 7.30 1.18 9.69
C ALA A 283 6.57 0.57 10.90
N LEU A 284 6.92 0.95 12.12
CA LEU A 284 6.41 0.38 13.36
C LEU A 284 6.22 1.41 14.47
N PRO A 285 5.18 1.26 15.30
CA PRO A 285 5.12 1.94 16.60
C PRO A 285 6.34 1.59 17.46
N PRO A 286 6.69 2.45 18.43
CA PRO A 286 7.74 2.13 19.40
C PRO A 286 7.47 0.78 20.08
N LEU A 287 8.49 -0.08 20.10
CA LEU A 287 8.38 -1.32 20.86
C LEU A 287 8.36 -0.99 22.35
N PRO A 288 7.44 -1.58 23.14
CA PRO A 288 7.43 -1.36 24.58
C PRO A 288 8.75 -1.84 25.16
N THR A 289 9.53 -0.91 25.66
CA THR A 289 10.69 -1.23 26.49
C THR A 289 10.18 -1.89 27.76
N ARG A 290 10.71 -3.07 28.08
CA ARG A 290 10.45 -3.70 29.37
C ARG A 290 10.89 -2.67 30.41
N ALA A 291 9.92 -2.02 31.09
CA ALA A 291 10.26 -1.23 32.25
C ALA A 291 11.09 -2.15 33.14
N ALA A 292 12.30 -1.73 33.51
CA ALA A 292 13.13 -2.46 34.45
C ALA A 292 12.22 -2.73 35.65
N ALA A 293 11.98 -4.00 35.94
CA ALA A 293 11.30 -4.39 37.14
C ALA A 293 12.12 -3.76 38.25
N GLY A 294 11.62 -2.63 38.77
CA GLY A 294 12.21 -1.96 39.93
C GLY A 294 12.18 -2.94 41.07
N GLY A 295 13.36 -3.15 41.61
CA GLY A 295 13.57 -4.02 42.74
C GLY A 295 12.90 -3.51 44.01
#